data_2a339fc04c8fc364bf84709c271ec1d6
#
_entry.id   2a339fc04c8fc364bf84709c271ec1d6
#
_cell.length_a   1.000
_cell.length_b   1.000
_cell.length_c   1.000
_cell.angle_alpha   90.00
_cell.angle_beta   90.00
_cell.angle_gamma   90.00
#
_symmetry.space_group_name_H-M   'P 1'
#
loop_
_entity.id
_entity.type
_entity.pdbx_description
1 polymer ?
#
loop_
_entity_poly.entity_id
_entity_poly.type
_entity_poly.pdbx_seq_one_letter_code
_entity_poly.pdbx_strand_id
1 'polypeptide(L)'
;MDLSEIKTITQAKQGDKLALLALYNQYLPLFKKLCRNRADYSNVLEYDDLLQECFLALKSTVNSYSFERGASFKTYLYSCVKWHLNRVIAKHSNVTENQLTLILQIKKFRENYEKQHGRMPDNALVMREFFISRDYLRELDILKDLKITSIDVPIGEDDESTLSELLPGVADLEEKTVRKLSIAEFWEILNDVLLPAESEVIKLFYLDNLTVSKIAEHTGDTEQQIRQLQQQALKKLRMRKKIKEII
;
A
#
# COMPACT_ATOMS: atom_id res chain seq x y z
N MET A 1 -28.09 10.59 27.29
CA MET A 1 -28.08 9.13 27.07
C MET A 1 -29.34 8.58 27.74
N ASP A 2 -30.14 7.82 27.04
CA ASP A 2 -31.39 7.28 27.54
C ASP A 2 -31.09 6.12 28.53
N LEU A 3 -31.85 6.01 29.63
CA LEU A 3 -31.66 4.93 30.62
C LEU A 3 -31.80 3.52 30.01
N SER A 4 -32.65 3.40 29.00
CA SER A 4 -32.85 2.17 28.23
C SER A 4 -31.55 1.77 27.45
N GLU A 5 -30.87 2.75 26.86
CA GLU A 5 -29.62 2.53 26.13
C GLU A 5 -28.50 2.09 27.07
N ILE A 6 -28.36 2.71 28.25
CA ILE A 6 -27.38 2.33 29.26
C ILE A 6 -27.60 0.86 29.69
N LYS A 7 -28.85 0.46 29.95
CA LYS A 7 -29.18 -0.91 30.32
C LYS A 7 -28.81 -1.89 29.21
N THR A 8 -29.14 -1.59 27.95
CA THR A 8 -28.83 -2.45 26.82
C THR A 8 -27.31 -2.60 26.61
N ILE A 9 -26.54 -1.51 26.74
CA ILE A 9 -25.07 -1.57 26.66
C ILE A 9 -24.49 -2.43 27.79
N THR A 10 -25.02 -2.28 29.01
CA THR A 10 -24.55 -3.08 30.16
C THR A 10 -24.82 -4.56 29.98
N GLN A 11 -26.02 -4.92 29.51
CA GLN A 11 -26.37 -6.31 29.19
C GLN A 11 -25.49 -6.88 28.07
N ALA A 12 -25.26 -6.11 26.99
CA ALA A 12 -24.40 -6.52 25.91
C ALA A 12 -22.92 -6.72 26.37
N LYS A 13 -22.42 -5.91 27.33
CA LYS A 13 -21.12 -6.11 27.98
C LYS A 13 -21.03 -7.42 28.78
N GLN A 14 -22.16 -7.85 29.37
CA GLN A 14 -22.24 -9.13 30.10
C GLN A 14 -22.35 -10.32 29.14
N GLY A 15 -22.33 -10.12 27.84
CA GLY A 15 -22.38 -11.19 26.83
C GLY A 15 -23.78 -11.51 26.32
N ASP A 16 -24.80 -10.71 26.67
CA ASP A 16 -26.14 -10.90 26.13
C ASP A 16 -26.18 -10.63 24.62
N LYS A 17 -26.41 -11.67 23.85
CA LYS A 17 -26.47 -11.64 22.39
C LYS A 17 -27.69 -10.85 21.86
N LEU A 18 -28.81 -10.92 22.59
CA LEU A 18 -30.01 -10.18 22.18
C LEU A 18 -29.85 -8.67 22.39
N ALA A 19 -29.22 -8.26 23.49
CA ALA A 19 -28.87 -6.87 23.72
C ALA A 19 -27.86 -6.35 22.67
N LEU A 20 -26.88 -7.16 22.29
CA LEU A 20 -25.92 -6.79 21.22
C LEU A 20 -26.62 -6.63 19.87
N LEU A 21 -27.54 -7.53 19.52
CA LEU A 21 -28.34 -7.46 18.29
C LEU A 21 -29.28 -6.26 18.30
N ALA A 22 -29.88 -5.93 19.43
CA ALA A 22 -30.71 -4.72 19.58
C ALA A 22 -29.90 -3.44 19.31
N LEU A 23 -28.68 -3.35 19.87
CA LEU A 23 -27.76 -2.24 19.57
C LEU A 23 -27.37 -2.20 18.09
N TYR A 24 -27.09 -3.33 17.49
CA TYR A 24 -26.77 -3.39 16.05
C TYR A 24 -27.91 -2.85 15.20
N ASN A 25 -29.14 -3.28 15.45
CA ASN A 25 -30.32 -2.81 14.73
C ASN A 25 -30.58 -1.32 14.96
N GLN A 26 -30.37 -0.82 16.17
CA GLN A 26 -30.50 0.61 16.51
C GLN A 26 -29.51 1.46 15.72
N TYR A 27 -28.27 0.99 15.54
CA TYR A 27 -27.21 1.73 14.83
C TYR A 27 -27.04 1.34 13.36
N LEU A 28 -27.84 0.41 12.85
CA LEU A 28 -27.79 -0.06 11.46
C LEU A 28 -27.85 1.08 10.43
N PRO A 29 -28.68 2.15 10.59
CA PRO A 29 -28.66 3.29 9.65
C PRO A 29 -27.31 4.01 9.61
N LEU A 30 -26.63 4.13 10.76
CA LEU A 30 -25.28 4.69 10.85
C LEU A 30 -24.26 3.82 10.11
N PHE A 31 -24.32 2.49 10.33
CA PHE A 31 -23.43 1.53 9.67
C PHE A 31 -23.62 1.55 8.16
N LYS A 32 -24.86 1.51 7.69
CA LYS A 32 -25.18 1.62 6.26
C LYS A 32 -24.61 2.88 5.62
N LYS A 33 -24.69 4.03 6.31
CA LYS A 33 -24.10 5.29 5.83
C LYS A 33 -22.57 5.22 5.75
N LEU A 34 -21.93 4.63 6.77
CA LEU A 34 -20.46 4.49 6.80
C LEU A 34 -19.95 3.53 5.74
N CYS A 35 -20.66 2.42 5.50
CA CYS A 35 -20.31 1.44 4.48
C CYS A 35 -20.48 2.01 3.07
N ARG A 36 -21.61 2.68 2.74
CA ARG A 36 -21.81 3.29 1.42
C ARG A 36 -20.71 4.25 1.04
N ASN A 37 -20.23 5.07 1.99
CA ASN A 37 -19.16 6.03 1.72
C ASN A 37 -17.80 5.38 1.46
N ARG A 38 -17.67 4.07 1.71
CA ARG A 38 -16.41 3.32 1.66
C ARG A 38 -16.40 2.16 0.71
N ALA A 39 -17.55 1.67 0.30
CA ALA A 39 -17.67 0.50 -0.58
C ALA A 39 -16.87 0.68 -1.89
N ASP A 40 -16.87 1.91 -2.44
CA ASP A 40 -16.15 2.23 -3.68
C ASP A 40 -14.61 2.10 -3.56
N TYR A 41 -14.07 2.06 -2.32
CA TYR A 41 -12.63 2.00 -2.07
C TYR A 41 -12.15 0.60 -1.64
N SER A 42 -13.09 -0.35 -1.55
CA SER A 42 -12.78 -1.75 -1.31
C SER A 42 -12.83 -2.51 -2.63
N ASN A 43 -11.73 -3.15 -2.99
CA ASN A 43 -11.64 -3.93 -4.21
C ASN A 43 -12.02 -5.40 -4.01
N VAL A 44 -12.07 -5.86 -2.77
CA VAL A 44 -12.25 -7.27 -2.40
C VAL A 44 -13.48 -7.47 -1.50
N LEU A 45 -13.76 -6.49 -0.62
CA LEU A 45 -14.89 -6.59 0.33
C LEU A 45 -16.14 -6.00 -0.29
N GLU A 46 -17.20 -6.77 -0.29
CA GLU A 46 -18.51 -6.31 -0.69
C GLU A 46 -19.18 -5.46 0.41
N TYR A 47 -20.27 -4.82 0.04
CA TYR A 47 -21.02 -3.97 0.99
C TYR A 47 -21.48 -4.75 2.24
N ASP A 48 -21.90 -5.99 2.07
CA ASP A 48 -22.37 -6.84 3.16
C ASP A 48 -21.23 -7.30 4.08
N ASP A 49 -20.02 -7.49 3.55
CA ASP A 49 -18.83 -7.76 4.34
C ASP A 49 -18.49 -6.56 5.23
N LEU A 50 -18.59 -5.34 4.70
CA LEU A 50 -18.40 -4.12 5.49
C LEU A 50 -19.44 -3.98 6.61
N LEU A 51 -20.67 -4.42 6.38
CA LEU A 51 -21.69 -4.47 7.44
C LEU A 51 -21.37 -5.49 8.53
N GLN A 52 -20.82 -6.65 8.16
CA GLN A 52 -20.34 -7.64 9.13
C GLN A 52 -19.17 -7.07 9.95
N GLU A 53 -18.25 -6.37 9.32
CA GLU A 53 -17.16 -5.68 10.01
C GLU A 53 -17.67 -4.60 10.98
N CYS A 54 -18.78 -3.91 10.67
CA CYS A 54 -19.45 -3.00 11.61
C CYS A 54 -19.96 -3.74 12.85
N PHE A 55 -20.48 -4.97 12.70
CA PHE A 55 -20.90 -5.78 13.83
C PHE A 55 -19.73 -6.19 14.74
N LEU A 56 -18.60 -6.58 14.14
CA LEU A 56 -17.37 -6.90 14.89
C LEU A 56 -16.83 -5.65 15.62
N ALA A 57 -16.86 -4.51 14.98
CA ALA A 57 -16.46 -3.22 15.58
C ALA A 57 -17.41 -2.83 16.72
N LEU A 58 -18.73 -3.03 16.57
CA LEU A 58 -19.70 -2.79 17.64
C LEU A 58 -19.41 -3.65 18.87
N LYS A 59 -19.17 -4.95 18.67
CA LYS A 59 -18.87 -5.89 19.76
C LYS A 59 -17.62 -5.45 20.53
N SER A 60 -16.57 -5.08 19.83
CA SER A 60 -15.33 -4.55 20.43
C SER A 60 -15.57 -3.22 21.17
N THR A 61 -16.35 -2.34 20.56
CA THR A 61 -16.68 -1.02 21.12
C THR A 61 -17.50 -1.14 22.40
N VAL A 62 -18.50 -2.03 22.44
CA VAL A 62 -19.30 -2.28 23.65
C VAL A 62 -18.41 -2.69 24.81
N ASN A 63 -17.45 -3.58 24.59
CA ASN A 63 -16.55 -4.05 25.64
C ASN A 63 -15.60 -2.96 26.16
N SER A 64 -15.14 -2.07 25.28
CA SER A 64 -14.15 -1.02 25.62
C SER A 64 -14.78 0.32 26.05
N TYR A 65 -16.08 0.50 25.88
CA TYR A 65 -16.75 1.75 26.26
C TYR A 65 -16.81 1.93 27.78
N SER A 66 -16.48 3.13 28.26
CA SER A 66 -16.65 3.52 29.67
C SER A 66 -17.60 4.72 29.76
N PHE A 67 -18.57 4.61 30.67
CA PHE A 67 -19.54 5.69 30.94
C PHE A 67 -18.90 6.90 31.61
N GLU A 68 -17.73 6.75 32.21
CA GLU A 68 -17.03 7.80 32.96
C GLU A 68 -16.31 8.82 32.06
N ARG A 69 -16.07 8.47 30.78
CA ARG A 69 -15.25 9.30 29.87
C ARG A 69 -16.01 10.47 29.23
N GLY A 70 -17.28 10.72 29.58
CA GLY A 70 -18.06 11.88 29.15
C GLY A 70 -18.53 11.89 27.69
N ALA A 71 -18.00 11.05 26.83
CA ALA A 71 -18.47 10.94 25.44
C ALA A 71 -19.72 10.05 25.36
N SER A 72 -20.70 10.42 24.51
CA SER A 72 -21.85 9.56 24.27
C SER A 72 -21.43 8.27 23.58
N PHE A 73 -22.13 7.16 23.85
CA PHE A 73 -21.86 5.88 23.20
C PHE A 73 -21.89 5.99 21.67
N LYS A 74 -22.87 6.72 21.13
CA LYS A 74 -23.00 6.99 19.69
C LYS A 74 -21.75 7.64 19.09
N THR A 75 -21.19 8.65 19.77
CA THR A 75 -19.97 9.36 19.31
C THR A 75 -18.76 8.44 19.34
N TYR A 76 -18.62 7.67 20.42
CA TYR A 76 -17.52 6.71 20.58
C TYR A 76 -17.62 5.59 19.54
N LEU A 77 -18.81 4.99 19.38
CA LEU A 77 -19.12 3.98 18.38
C LEU A 77 -18.79 4.45 16.96
N TYR A 78 -19.23 5.67 16.61
CA TYR A 78 -18.94 6.25 15.30
C TYR A 78 -17.44 6.28 15.01
N SER A 79 -16.64 6.72 15.97
CA SER A 79 -15.19 6.82 15.82
C SER A 79 -14.53 5.44 15.70
N CYS A 80 -14.94 4.48 16.55
CA CYS A 80 -14.42 3.12 16.53
C CYS A 80 -14.77 2.38 15.23
N VAL A 81 -16.01 2.46 14.77
CA VAL A 81 -16.44 1.82 13.52
C VAL A 81 -15.76 2.46 12.32
N LYS A 82 -15.66 3.79 12.29
CA LYS A 82 -14.95 4.51 11.22
C LYS A 82 -13.48 4.05 11.12
N TRP A 83 -12.79 3.97 12.24
CA TRP A 83 -11.39 3.55 12.29
C TRP A 83 -11.24 2.08 11.89
N HIS A 84 -12.10 1.20 12.41
CA HIS A 84 -12.10 -0.22 12.09
C HIS A 84 -12.30 -0.47 10.59
N LEU A 85 -13.31 0.16 9.98
CA LEU A 85 -13.57 0.05 8.55
C LEU A 85 -12.39 0.56 7.71
N ASN A 86 -11.80 1.70 8.06
CA ASN A 86 -10.63 2.20 7.33
C ASN A 86 -9.47 1.22 7.38
N ARG A 87 -9.22 0.61 8.55
CA ARG A 87 -8.17 -0.39 8.72
C ARG A 87 -8.43 -1.67 7.91
N VAL A 88 -9.66 -2.17 7.94
CA VAL A 88 -10.04 -3.38 7.19
C VAL A 88 -9.92 -3.14 5.69
N ILE A 89 -10.41 -2.01 5.18
CA ILE A 89 -10.30 -1.66 3.76
C ILE A 89 -8.84 -1.50 3.35
N ALA A 90 -8.02 -0.78 4.14
CA ALA A 90 -6.60 -0.61 3.85
C ALA A 90 -5.85 -1.94 3.77
N LYS A 91 -6.24 -2.94 4.58
CA LYS A 91 -5.65 -4.29 4.54
C LYS A 91 -5.94 -5.03 3.21
N HIS A 92 -7.08 -4.74 2.58
CA HIS A 92 -7.57 -5.41 1.36
C HIS A 92 -7.56 -4.51 0.12
N SER A 93 -6.82 -3.41 0.15
CA SER A 93 -6.69 -2.46 -0.95
C SER A 93 -5.26 -1.95 -1.10
N ASN A 94 -4.98 -1.20 -2.16
CA ASN A 94 -3.66 -0.60 -2.40
C ASN A 94 -3.45 0.74 -1.68
N VAL A 95 -4.35 1.11 -0.76
CA VAL A 95 -4.27 2.37 -0.01
C VAL A 95 -3.95 2.12 1.46
N THR A 96 -3.17 2.99 2.06
CA THR A 96 -2.96 2.99 3.51
C THR A 96 -4.15 3.61 4.24
N GLU A 97 -4.29 3.34 5.55
CA GLU A 97 -5.35 3.94 6.39
C GLU A 97 -5.36 5.49 6.33
N ASN A 98 -4.17 6.10 6.29
CA ASN A 98 -4.01 7.55 6.21
C ASN A 98 -4.44 8.09 4.84
N GLN A 99 -4.02 7.44 3.75
CA GLN A 99 -4.42 7.79 2.40
C GLN A 99 -5.94 7.66 2.24
N LEU A 100 -6.54 6.56 2.69
CA LEU A 100 -8.00 6.38 2.63
C LEU A 100 -8.73 7.45 3.43
N THR A 101 -8.23 7.79 4.62
CA THR A 101 -8.82 8.86 5.44
C THR A 101 -8.78 10.20 4.71
N LEU A 102 -7.65 10.53 4.09
CA LEU A 102 -7.46 11.77 3.33
C LEU A 102 -8.33 11.82 2.08
N ILE A 103 -8.40 10.73 1.32
CA ILE A 103 -9.30 10.60 0.15
C ILE A 103 -10.76 10.87 0.54
N LEU A 104 -11.24 10.26 1.64
CA LEU A 104 -12.59 10.48 2.14
C LEU A 104 -12.84 11.92 2.62
N GLN A 105 -11.83 12.56 3.21
CA GLN A 105 -11.91 13.97 3.61
C GLN A 105 -11.97 14.90 2.40
N ILE A 106 -11.13 14.67 1.39
CA ILE A 106 -11.12 15.43 0.13
C ILE A 106 -12.47 15.27 -0.60
N LYS A 107 -13.00 14.02 -0.68
CA LYS A 107 -14.34 13.77 -1.25
C LYS A 107 -15.41 14.60 -0.55
N LYS A 108 -15.46 14.56 0.77
CA LYS A 108 -16.43 15.32 1.56
C LYS A 108 -16.26 16.83 1.38
N PHE A 109 -15.02 17.32 1.30
CA PHE A 109 -14.75 18.73 1.04
C PHE A 109 -15.26 19.15 -0.34
N ARG A 110 -14.95 18.37 -1.39
CA ARG A 110 -15.43 18.61 -2.76
C ARG A 110 -16.97 18.66 -2.83
N GLU A 111 -17.66 17.68 -2.23
CA GLU A 111 -19.13 17.63 -2.15
C GLU A 111 -19.75 18.84 -1.42
N ASN A 112 -19.15 19.24 -0.30
CA ASN A 112 -19.64 20.40 0.46
C ASN A 112 -19.40 21.70 -0.28
N TYR A 113 -18.24 21.85 -0.90
CA TYR A 113 -17.91 23.03 -1.69
C TYR A 113 -18.84 23.19 -2.90
N GLU A 114 -19.12 22.09 -3.60
CA GLU A 114 -20.06 22.06 -4.72
C GLU A 114 -21.48 22.47 -4.29
N LYS A 115 -21.96 21.97 -3.16
CA LYS A 115 -23.26 22.35 -2.59
C LYS A 115 -23.35 23.83 -2.24
N GLN A 116 -22.27 24.45 -1.80
CA GLN A 116 -22.24 25.86 -1.39
C GLN A 116 -22.02 26.81 -2.57
N HIS A 117 -21.23 26.42 -3.57
CA HIS A 117 -20.76 27.30 -4.64
C HIS A 117 -21.30 26.92 -6.03
N GLY A 118 -22.03 25.80 -6.15
CA GLY A 118 -22.57 25.30 -7.43
C GLY A 118 -21.50 24.80 -8.41
N ARG A 119 -20.24 24.67 -7.98
CA ARG A 119 -19.11 24.17 -8.80
C ARG A 119 -18.12 23.39 -7.95
N MET A 120 -17.39 22.49 -8.59
CA MET A 120 -16.27 21.77 -7.94
C MET A 120 -15.13 22.74 -7.56
N PRO A 121 -14.44 22.48 -6.42
CA PRO A 121 -13.26 23.25 -6.06
C PRO A 121 -12.10 22.94 -7.03
N ASP A 122 -11.30 23.96 -7.32
CA ASP A 122 -10.06 23.80 -8.07
C ASP A 122 -9.04 22.99 -7.26
N ASN A 123 -8.19 22.22 -7.94
CA ASN A 123 -7.14 21.44 -7.32
C ASN A 123 -6.19 22.30 -6.46
N ALA A 124 -5.93 23.56 -6.88
CA ALA A 124 -5.13 24.50 -6.09
C ALA A 124 -5.77 24.79 -4.72
N LEU A 125 -7.10 24.89 -4.66
CA LEU A 125 -7.82 25.08 -3.42
C LEU A 125 -7.77 23.83 -2.52
N VAL A 126 -7.91 22.63 -3.11
CA VAL A 126 -7.78 21.35 -2.39
C VAL A 126 -6.38 21.20 -1.81
N MET A 127 -5.34 21.46 -2.60
CA MET A 127 -3.96 21.39 -2.15
C MET A 127 -3.69 22.34 -0.96
N ARG A 128 -4.22 23.55 -1.02
CA ARG A 128 -4.08 24.54 0.06
C ARG A 128 -4.84 24.12 1.32
N GLU A 129 -6.06 23.60 1.18
CA GLU A 129 -6.90 23.19 2.31
C GLU A 129 -6.30 22.00 3.08
N PHE A 130 -5.73 21.04 2.36
CA PHE A 130 -5.18 19.82 2.94
C PHE A 130 -3.66 19.83 3.12
N PHE A 131 -2.99 20.96 2.78
CA PHE A 131 -1.52 21.10 2.85
C PHE A 131 -0.75 19.98 2.12
N ILE A 132 -1.23 19.59 0.94
CA ILE A 132 -0.63 18.52 0.13
C ILE A 132 -0.05 19.05 -1.18
N SER A 133 0.98 18.36 -1.69
CA SER A 133 1.58 18.67 -2.99
C SER A 133 0.67 18.25 -4.14
N ARG A 134 0.94 18.80 -5.33
CA ARG A 134 0.23 18.45 -6.57
C ARG A 134 0.43 16.97 -6.93
N ASP A 135 1.65 16.48 -6.78
CA ASP A 135 1.98 15.09 -7.11
C ASP A 135 1.29 14.12 -6.16
N TYR A 136 1.23 14.45 -4.88
CA TYR A 136 0.52 13.62 -3.90
C TYR A 136 -0.99 13.62 -4.10
N LEU A 137 -1.60 14.75 -4.46
CA LEU A 137 -3.03 14.79 -4.82
C LEU A 137 -3.30 13.91 -6.05
N ARG A 138 -2.43 13.96 -7.07
CA ARG A 138 -2.53 13.10 -8.25
C ARG A 138 -2.39 11.62 -7.91
N GLU A 139 -1.46 11.27 -7.03
CA GLU A 139 -1.30 9.91 -6.52
C GLU A 139 -2.59 9.42 -5.85
N LEU A 140 -3.19 10.23 -4.97
CA LEU A 140 -4.46 9.90 -4.30
C LEU A 140 -5.62 9.72 -5.27
N ASP A 141 -5.71 10.56 -6.30
CA ASP A 141 -6.75 10.44 -7.33
C ASP A 141 -6.54 9.13 -8.16
N ILE A 142 -5.30 8.73 -8.46
CA ILE A 142 -5.01 7.45 -9.11
C ILE A 142 -5.38 6.27 -8.19
N LEU A 143 -4.94 6.29 -6.94
CA LEU A 143 -5.22 5.23 -5.96
C LEU A 143 -6.71 5.01 -5.74
N LYS A 144 -7.50 6.08 -5.80
CA LYS A 144 -8.97 6.03 -5.68
C LYS A 144 -9.60 5.21 -6.81
N ASP A 145 -9.07 5.32 -8.03
CA ASP A 145 -9.65 4.73 -9.23
C ASP A 145 -9.04 3.34 -9.56
N LEU A 146 -7.95 2.95 -8.86
CA LEU A 146 -7.34 1.62 -9.00
C LEU A 146 -8.29 0.54 -8.49
N LYS A 147 -8.67 -0.37 -9.39
CA LYS A 147 -9.41 -1.60 -9.04
C LYS A 147 -8.50 -2.80 -9.14
N ILE A 148 -8.51 -3.64 -8.11
CA ILE A 148 -7.88 -4.97 -8.16
C ILE A 148 -8.89 -5.91 -8.79
N THR A 149 -8.48 -6.57 -9.88
CA THR A 149 -9.29 -7.58 -10.57
C THR A 149 -8.56 -8.92 -10.45
N SER A 150 -9.30 -10.02 -10.30
CA SER A 150 -8.70 -11.35 -10.34
C SER A 150 -8.10 -11.60 -11.73
N ILE A 151 -6.94 -12.24 -11.76
CA ILE A 151 -6.32 -12.67 -13.03
C ILE A 151 -7.04 -13.85 -13.65
N ASP A 152 -7.88 -14.56 -12.89
CA ASP A 152 -8.67 -15.70 -13.34
C ASP A 152 -10.06 -15.29 -13.89
N VAL A 153 -10.30 -13.98 -14.03
CA VAL A 153 -11.54 -13.50 -14.66
C VAL A 153 -11.54 -13.90 -16.12
N PRO A 154 -12.60 -14.59 -16.58
CA PRO A 154 -12.75 -14.92 -17.99
C PRO A 154 -12.88 -13.63 -18.83
N ILE A 155 -12.27 -13.65 -20.02
CA ILE A 155 -12.29 -12.54 -20.97
C ILE A 155 -12.88 -13.04 -22.27
N GLY A 156 -13.96 -12.39 -22.69
CA GLY A 156 -14.66 -12.71 -23.94
C GLY A 156 -16.05 -13.28 -23.69
N GLU A 157 -16.81 -13.41 -24.76
CA GLU A 157 -18.17 -13.94 -24.72
C GLU A 157 -18.22 -15.48 -24.55
N ASP A 158 -17.10 -16.17 -24.79
CA ASP A 158 -17.01 -17.63 -24.82
C ASP A 158 -16.36 -18.26 -23.56
N ASP A 159 -16.01 -17.48 -22.53
CA ASP A 159 -15.42 -17.92 -21.26
C ASP A 159 -14.15 -18.82 -21.38
N GLU A 160 -13.55 -18.93 -22.57
CA GLU A 160 -12.42 -19.85 -22.83
C GLU A 160 -11.04 -19.29 -22.42
N SER A 161 -10.90 -17.95 -22.28
CA SER A 161 -9.63 -17.30 -21.96
C SER A 161 -9.71 -16.48 -20.69
N THR A 162 -8.68 -16.54 -19.87
CA THR A 162 -8.56 -15.75 -18.63
C THR A 162 -7.61 -14.56 -18.78
N LEU A 163 -7.73 -13.56 -17.91
CA LEU A 163 -6.82 -12.41 -17.88
C LEU A 163 -5.37 -12.86 -17.68
N SER A 164 -5.14 -13.96 -16.96
CA SER A 164 -3.81 -14.53 -16.72
C SER A 164 -3.10 -14.97 -18.01
N GLU A 165 -3.85 -15.44 -19.01
CA GLU A 165 -3.28 -15.88 -20.30
C GLU A 165 -2.87 -14.71 -21.20
N LEU A 166 -3.51 -13.54 -21.03
CA LEU A 166 -3.17 -12.33 -21.78
C LEU A 166 -2.01 -11.54 -21.14
N LEU A 167 -1.73 -11.78 -19.86
CA LEU A 167 -0.62 -11.10 -19.22
C LEU A 167 0.71 -11.71 -19.69
N PRO A 168 1.66 -10.89 -20.19
CA PRO A 168 2.97 -11.39 -20.54
C PRO A 168 3.59 -12.04 -19.29
N GLY A 169 4.00 -13.31 -19.44
CA GLY A 169 4.65 -14.03 -18.34
C GLY A 169 5.84 -13.23 -17.81
N VAL A 170 5.98 -13.16 -16.49
CA VAL A 170 7.06 -12.43 -15.80
C VAL A 170 8.47 -12.96 -16.16
N ALA A 171 8.53 -14.01 -16.93
CA ALA A 171 9.78 -14.59 -17.40
C ALA A 171 9.73 -14.85 -18.89
N ASP A 172 10.13 -13.89 -19.66
CA ASP A 172 10.72 -14.21 -20.94
C ASP A 172 12.03 -14.99 -20.64
N LEU A 173 11.91 -16.32 -20.75
CA LEU A 173 13.05 -17.25 -20.56
C LEU A 173 14.18 -16.90 -21.52
N GLU A 174 13.86 -16.38 -22.70
CA GLU A 174 14.82 -15.89 -23.68
C GLU A 174 15.56 -14.65 -23.17
N GLU A 175 14.85 -13.65 -22.65
CA GLU A 175 15.48 -12.44 -22.10
C GLU A 175 16.34 -12.76 -20.87
N LYS A 176 15.90 -13.64 -19.99
CA LYS A 176 16.71 -14.10 -18.84
C LYS A 176 17.95 -14.89 -19.27
N THR A 177 17.83 -15.69 -20.33
CA THR A 177 18.94 -16.49 -20.83
C THR A 177 19.94 -15.60 -21.57
N VAL A 178 19.47 -14.68 -22.41
CA VAL A 178 20.31 -13.68 -23.09
C VAL A 178 21.01 -12.79 -22.05
N ARG A 179 20.28 -12.33 -21.02
CA ARG A 179 20.87 -11.52 -19.94
C ARG A 179 21.92 -12.28 -19.13
N LYS A 180 21.71 -13.56 -18.86
CA LYS A 180 22.73 -14.41 -18.20
C LYS A 180 23.96 -14.63 -19.06
N LEU A 181 23.79 -14.87 -20.36
CA LEU A 181 24.89 -15.01 -21.31
C LEU A 181 25.69 -13.70 -21.45
N SER A 182 25.00 -12.57 -21.59
CA SER A 182 25.64 -11.24 -21.64
C SER A 182 26.40 -10.91 -20.35
N ILE A 183 25.90 -11.33 -19.19
CA ILE A 183 26.59 -11.16 -17.91
C ILE A 183 27.84 -12.05 -17.86
N ALA A 184 27.76 -13.30 -18.34
CA ALA A 184 28.91 -14.20 -18.37
C ALA A 184 30.01 -13.66 -19.29
N GLU A 185 29.68 -13.27 -20.52
CA GLU A 185 30.61 -12.64 -21.46
C GLU A 185 31.23 -11.35 -20.90
N PHE A 186 30.40 -10.53 -20.22
CA PHE A 186 30.87 -9.32 -19.55
C PHE A 186 31.95 -9.65 -18.47
N TRP A 187 31.74 -10.74 -17.70
CA TRP A 187 32.70 -11.15 -16.67
C TRP A 187 33.98 -11.72 -17.27
N GLU A 188 33.93 -12.43 -18.39
CA GLU A 188 35.12 -12.86 -19.11
C GLU A 188 35.96 -11.65 -19.57
N ILE A 189 35.32 -10.65 -20.16
CA ILE A 189 35.98 -9.41 -20.58
C ILE A 189 36.54 -8.63 -19.39
N LEU A 190 35.84 -8.61 -18.24
CA LEU A 190 36.36 -7.96 -17.03
C LEU A 190 37.59 -8.68 -16.47
N ASN A 191 37.59 -9.99 -16.45
CA ASN A 191 38.71 -10.78 -15.94
C ASN A 191 39.96 -10.68 -16.83
N ASP A 192 39.78 -10.42 -18.14
CA ASP A 192 40.88 -10.14 -19.05
C ASP A 192 41.54 -8.78 -18.83
N VAL A 193 40.81 -7.84 -18.23
CA VAL A 193 41.25 -6.43 -18.07
C VAL A 193 41.70 -6.13 -16.66
N LEU A 194 41.06 -6.75 -15.68
CA LEU A 194 41.23 -6.45 -14.27
C LEU A 194 42.14 -7.52 -13.62
N LEU A 195 42.91 -7.11 -12.64
CA LEU A 195 43.59 -8.04 -11.76
C LEU A 195 42.57 -8.82 -10.89
N PRO A 196 42.86 -10.02 -10.43
CA PRO A 196 41.94 -10.82 -9.63
C PRO A 196 41.34 -10.06 -8.46
N ALA A 197 42.14 -9.33 -7.69
CA ALA A 197 41.69 -8.51 -6.56
C ALA A 197 40.78 -7.35 -7.00
N GLU A 198 41.05 -6.73 -8.15
CA GLU A 198 40.20 -5.66 -8.70
C GLU A 198 38.84 -6.19 -9.18
N SER A 199 38.86 -7.38 -9.84
CA SER A 199 37.64 -8.06 -10.30
C SER A 199 36.75 -8.48 -9.14
N GLU A 200 37.34 -9.01 -8.06
CA GLU A 200 36.65 -9.43 -6.85
C GLU A 200 35.95 -8.23 -6.16
N VAL A 201 36.66 -7.12 -5.99
CA VAL A 201 36.07 -5.88 -5.41
C VAL A 201 34.92 -5.37 -6.25
N ILE A 202 35.03 -5.35 -7.58
CA ILE A 202 33.95 -4.92 -8.48
C ILE A 202 32.75 -5.88 -8.38
N LYS A 203 32.96 -7.19 -8.30
CA LYS A 203 31.91 -8.18 -8.14
C LYS A 203 31.16 -7.99 -6.83
N LEU A 204 31.86 -7.94 -5.72
CA LEU A 204 31.25 -7.77 -4.39
C LEU A 204 30.48 -6.45 -4.26
N PHE A 205 30.96 -5.38 -4.91
CA PHE A 205 30.33 -4.08 -4.84
C PHE A 205 29.08 -3.96 -5.74
N TYR A 206 29.16 -4.42 -7.01
CA TYR A 206 28.10 -4.19 -8.01
C TYR A 206 27.13 -5.37 -8.18
N LEU A 207 27.53 -6.62 -7.92
CA LEU A 207 26.63 -7.77 -7.97
C LEU A 207 26.03 -8.10 -6.62
N ASP A 208 26.90 -8.19 -5.60
CA ASP A 208 26.46 -8.58 -4.26
C ASP A 208 25.98 -7.38 -3.44
N ASN A 209 26.07 -6.16 -3.99
CA ASN A 209 25.64 -4.89 -3.37
C ASN A 209 26.24 -4.69 -1.96
N LEU A 210 27.48 -5.14 -1.73
CA LEU A 210 28.14 -4.99 -0.44
C LEU A 210 28.73 -3.57 -0.29
N THR A 211 28.68 -3.04 0.93
CA THR A 211 29.34 -1.77 1.26
C THR A 211 30.86 -1.95 1.35
N VAL A 212 31.62 -0.87 1.13
CA VAL A 212 33.09 -0.88 1.22
C VAL A 212 33.58 -1.48 2.53
N SER A 213 32.94 -1.17 3.67
CA SER A 213 33.28 -1.72 4.99
C SER A 213 33.10 -3.24 5.06
N LYS A 214 32.02 -3.77 4.48
CA LYS A 214 31.78 -5.23 4.42
C LYS A 214 32.74 -5.94 3.48
N ILE A 215 33.11 -5.29 2.38
CA ILE A 215 34.12 -5.83 1.44
C ILE A 215 35.46 -5.88 2.14
N ALA A 216 35.86 -4.84 2.86
CA ALA A 216 37.09 -4.79 3.63
C ALA A 216 37.16 -5.91 4.70
N GLU A 217 36.07 -6.15 5.39
CA GLU A 217 35.91 -7.23 6.36
C GLU A 217 36.03 -8.64 5.69
N HIS A 218 35.42 -8.78 4.48
CA HIS A 218 35.42 -10.03 3.73
C HIS A 218 36.80 -10.38 3.14
N THR A 219 37.53 -9.39 2.61
CA THR A 219 38.85 -9.57 1.96
C THR A 219 40.01 -9.48 2.94
N GLY A 220 39.79 -8.96 4.14
CA GLY A 220 40.85 -8.69 5.14
C GLY A 220 41.66 -7.44 4.85
N ASP A 221 41.22 -6.59 3.92
CA ASP A 221 41.88 -5.35 3.53
C ASP A 221 41.32 -4.15 4.30
N THR A 222 41.99 -3.00 4.19
CA THR A 222 41.45 -1.74 4.73
C THR A 222 40.46 -1.09 3.77
N GLU A 223 39.47 -0.35 4.28
CA GLU A 223 38.53 0.39 3.43
C GLU A 223 39.22 1.29 2.40
N GLN A 224 40.39 1.84 2.75
CA GLN A 224 41.16 2.72 1.87
C GLN A 224 41.72 1.92 0.69
N GLN A 225 42.22 0.71 0.94
CA GLN A 225 42.72 -0.20 -0.11
C GLN A 225 41.58 -0.62 -1.05
N ILE A 226 40.39 -0.96 -0.51
CA ILE A 226 39.22 -1.32 -1.32
C ILE A 226 38.80 -0.16 -2.22
N ARG A 227 38.73 1.09 -1.71
CA ARG A 227 38.44 2.27 -2.52
C ARG A 227 39.48 2.51 -3.62
N GLN A 228 40.76 2.26 -3.32
CA GLN A 228 41.83 2.41 -4.29
C GLN A 228 41.76 1.34 -5.40
N LEU A 229 41.49 0.09 -5.05
CA LEU A 229 41.27 -1.02 -6.02
C LEU A 229 40.08 -0.72 -6.91
N GLN A 230 38.96 -0.27 -6.32
CA GLN A 230 37.74 0.12 -7.05
C GLN A 230 38.03 1.24 -8.07
N GLN A 231 38.75 2.30 -7.67
CA GLN A 231 39.10 3.40 -8.55
C GLN A 231 40.05 2.95 -9.70
N GLN A 232 41.03 2.12 -9.41
CA GLN A 232 41.95 1.57 -10.41
C GLN A 232 41.22 0.69 -11.41
N ALA A 233 40.32 -0.20 -10.94
CA ALA A 233 39.47 -1.03 -11.77
C ALA A 233 38.62 -0.17 -12.73
N LEU A 234 37.88 0.78 -12.19
CA LEU A 234 37.04 1.67 -13.00
C LEU A 234 37.82 2.50 -14.01
N LYS A 235 39.05 2.93 -13.67
CA LYS A 235 39.93 3.64 -14.59
C LYS A 235 40.37 2.75 -15.76
N LYS A 236 40.75 1.48 -15.49
CA LYS A 236 41.13 0.51 -16.51
C LYS A 236 39.96 0.21 -17.47
N LEU A 237 38.77 0.02 -16.90
CA LEU A 237 37.54 -0.26 -17.67
C LEU A 237 37.18 0.90 -18.61
N ARG A 238 37.29 2.15 -18.14
CA ARG A 238 37.01 3.37 -18.95
C ARG A 238 37.96 3.53 -20.14
N MET A 239 39.18 2.99 -20.09
CA MET A 239 40.17 3.10 -21.15
C MET A 239 39.95 2.12 -22.29
N ARG A 240 39.14 1.09 -22.16
CA ARG A 240 38.92 0.09 -23.23
C ARG A 240 37.68 0.41 -24.07
N LYS A 241 37.87 0.60 -25.38
CA LYS A 241 36.83 0.89 -26.38
C LYS A 241 35.73 -0.20 -26.47
N LYS A 242 36.09 -1.48 -26.28
CA LYS A 242 35.16 -2.62 -26.36
C LYS A 242 34.01 -2.59 -25.37
N ILE A 243 34.16 -1.95 -24.22
CA ILE A 243 33.11 -1.86 -23.18
C ILE A 243 32.08 -0.78 -23.52
N LYS A 244 32.46 0.20 -24.38
CA LYS A 244 31.53 1.26 -24.84
C LYS A 244 30.50 0.78 -25.88
N GLU A 245 30.68 -0.40 -26.45
CA GLU A 245 29.78 -0.97 -27.46
C GLU A 245 28.75 -1.95 -26.85
N ILE A 246 28.88 -2.28 -25.54
CA ILE A 246 28.01 -3.22 -24.82
C ILE A 246 27.07 -2.50 -23.84
N ILE A 247 27.32 -1.23 -23.52
CA ILE A 247 26.47 -0.35 -22.68
C ILE A 247 25.71 0.62 -23.60
#